data_a2374ac365f39546b8fba65b4b7a9a7a
#
_entry.id   a2374ac365f39546b8fba65b4b7a9a7a
#
_cell.length_a   1.000
_cell.length_b   1.000
_cell.length_c   1.000
_cell.angle_alpha   90.00
_cell.angle_beta   90.00
_cell.angle_gamma   90.00
#
_symmetry.space_group_name_H-M   'P 1'
#
loop_
_entity.id
_entity.type
_entity.pdbx_description
1 polymer ?
#
loop_
_entity_poly.entity_id
_entity_poly.type
_entity_poly.pdbx_seq_one_letter_code
_entity_poly.pdbx_strand_id
1 'polypeptide(L)'
;MRKTIVAIVLALAAPVAAEDKQVTLGAAVQVTGPLSNTGRYYRDAYQFAIDRINAKGGVPLGGAKARLALKLYDNQSDVNLGVRQYVRLVSQDKVDALLGPFSSNDALDDSSVAEKYQIPMVQGGGASSQIFSRGYKYIFGTLPPADDYFASTIEMMMKLKPAPKTVAMVSANDSFDVSVAKGTRELLSKAGLELVVDQQYPEHNSEFASILSLIKSKDPDVVLWSGHEPQALNFIRAAKRMSVSPKLLYSFTVGVPTADFRSALGHDAEWAFGMTPWLPSEAQKDDWFGDGKAFAKEYQDKFGYAPDYHAASAVADVEAFAKAIESAGSVEPGKLRGAVAKTDFHCLYGHVKFGPNGQISLPQTVIQIQNGQVVPVYSEDFINKPRYPLPAWEKR
;
A
#
# COMPACT_ATOMS: atom_id res chain seq x y z
N MET A 1 53.93 65.91 23.25
CA MET A 1 52.53 65.50 23.10
C MET A 1 52.51 64.23 22.24
N ARG A 2 52.35 63.04 22.87
CA ARG A 2 52.27 61.74 22.16
C ARG A 2 50.80 61.47 21.96
N LYS A 3 50.36 61.31 20.72
CA LYS A 3 48.99 60.87 20.36
C LYS A 3 48.93 59.31 20.34
N THR A 4 48.19 58.78 21.26
CA THR A 4 47.91 57.29 21.31
C THR A 4 46.76 57.05 20.34
N ILE A 5 46.98 56.23 19.29
CA ILE A 5 45.99 55.74 18.38
C ILE A 5 45.44 54.43 18.98
N VAL A 6 44.16 54.38 19.36
CA VAL A 6 43.46 53.20 19.76
C VAL A 6 42.87 52.55 18.51
N ALA A 7 43.41 51.40 18.12
CA ALA A 7 42.85 50.61 17.01
C ALA A 7 41.70 49.73 17.58
N ILE A 8 40.48 49.98 17.14
CA ILE A 8 39.30 49.14 17.41
C ILE A 8 39.34 47.96 16.41
N VAL A 9 39.61 46.76 16.90
CA VAL A 9 39.49 45.52 16.11
C VAL A 9 38.02 45.09 16.16
N LEU A 10 37.27 45.30 15.06
CA LEU A 10 35.95 44.66 14.88
C LEU A 10 36.18 43.19 14.55
N ALA A 11 35.89 42.30 15.48
CA ALA A 11 35.82 40.89 15.22
C ALA A 11 34.52 40.61 14.44
N LEU A 12 34.64 40.34 13.14
CA LEU A 12 33.54 39.79 12.31
C LEU A 12 33.31 38.35 12.79
N ALA A 13 32.24 38.16 13.54
CA ALA A 13 31.71 36.80 13.82
C ALA A 13 31.22 36.19 12.50
N ALA A 14 31.95 35.23 11.96
CA ALA A 14 31.47 34.41 10.85
C ALA A 14 30.19 33.71 11.28
N PRO A 15 29.14 33.68 10.46
CA PRO A 15 27.98 32.90 10.77
C PRO A 15 28.41 31.43 10.90
N VAL A 16 28.22 30.83 12.09
CA VAL A 16 28.31 29.40 12.29
C VAL A 16 27.23 28.81 11.40
N ALA A 17 27.62 28.14 10.33
CA ALA A 17 26.70 27.36 9.51
C ALA A 17 25.95 26.42 10.47
N ALA A 18 24.64 26.59 10.62
CA ALA A 18 23.82 25.67 11.38
C ALA A 18 24.05 24.30 10.75
N GLU A 19 24.56 23.35 11.52
CA GLU A 19 24.68 21.97 11.08
C GLU A 19 23.29 21.52 10.65
N ASP A 20 23.14 21.13 9.36
CA ASP A 20 21.88 20.61 8.83
C ASP A 20 21.48 19.39 9.65
N LYS A 21 20.44 19.51 10.48
CA LYS A 21 19.91 18.38 11.25
C LYS A 21 19.47 17.28 10.28
N GLN A 22 19.80 16.04 10.60
CA GLN A 22 19.36 14.87 9.83
C GLN A 22 18.36 14.07 10.65
N VAL A 23 17.29 13.62 10.00
CA VAL A 23 16.32 12.66 10.53
C VAL A 23 16.42 11.40 9.67
N THR A 24 16.69 10.26 10.29
CA THR A 24 16.87 9.00 9.59
C THR A 24 15.63 8.12 9.74
N LEU A 25 15.01 7.78 8.64
CA LEU A 25 13.91 6.81 8.56
C LEU A 25 14.49 5.44 8.21
N GLY A 26 14.12 4.41 8.97
CA GLY A 26 14.59 3.04 8.76
C GLY A 26 13.54 2.17 8.09
N ALA A 27 13.93 1.34 7.12
CA ALA A 27 13.06 0.37 6.47
C ALA A 27 13.75 -0.96 6.21
N ALA A 28 12.99 -2.06 6.22
CA ALA A 28 13.41 -3.35 5.69
C ALA A 28 12.32 -3.84 4.73
N VAL A 29 12.62 -3.92 3.42
CA VAL A 29 11.65 -4.21 2.38
C VAL A 29 12.12 -5.35 1.47
N GLN A 30 11.22 -5.93 0.71
CA GLN A 30 11.47 -7.04 -0.21
C GLN A 30 12.15 -6.53 -1.51
N VAL A 31 13.46 -6.23 -1.45
CA VAL A 31 14.22 -5.84 -2.65
C VAL A 31 14.47 -7.06 -3.54
N THR A 32 14.69 -8.23 -2.93
CA THR A 32 14.83 -9.52 -3.60
C THR A 32 13.82 -10.54 -3.07
N GLY A 33 13.77 -11.73 -3.70
CA GLY A 33 12.85 -12.81 -3.33
C GLY A 33 11.50 -12.74 -4.03
N PRO A 34 10.54 -13.62 -3.65
CA PRO A 34 9.26 -13.80 -4.35
C PRO A 34 8.37 -12.54 -4.41
N LEU A 35 8.48 -11.64 -3.44
CA LEU A 35 7.68 -10.42 -3.34
C LEU A 35 8.41 -9.17 -3.88
N SER A 36 9.56 -9.35 -4.54
CA SER A 36 10.40 -8.23 -5.00
C SER A 36 9.72 -7.31 -6.02
N ASN A 37 8.81 -7.84 -6.84
CA ASN A 37 8.04 -7.03 -7.79
C ASN A 37 7.20 -5.96 -7.07
N THR A 38 6.62 -6.28 -5.92
CA THR A 38 5.88 -5.32 -5.11
C THR A 38 6.81 -4.52 -4.19
N GLY A 39 7.80 -5.17 -3.59
CA GLY A 39 8.77 -4.52 -2.69
C GLY A 39 9.55 -3.38 -3.32
N ARG A 40 9.80 -3.43 -4.65
CA ARG A 40 10.46 -2.34 -5.37
C ARG A 40 9.68 -1.02 -5.32
N TYR A 41 8.33 -1.07 -5.30
CA TYR A 41 7.51 0.14 -5.18
C TYR A 41 7.78 0.87 -3.87
N TYR A 42 7.92 0.13 -2.75
CA TYR A 42 8.25 0.72 -1.44
C TYR A 42 9.66 1.29 -1.41
N ARG A 43 10.66 0.50 -1.86
CA ARG A 43 12.04 0.96 -1.95
C ARG A 43 12.16 2.27 -2.73
N ASP A 44 11.59 2.30 -3.94
CA ASP A 44 11.76 3.41 -4.86
C ASP A 44 10.95 4.63 -4.42
N ALA A 45 9.73 4.42 -3.92
CA ALA A 45 8.85 5.50 -3.47
C ALA A 45 9.34 6.14 -2.16
N TYR A 46 9.87 5.38 -1.20
CA TYR A 46 10.46 5.92 0.01
C TYR A 46 11.62 6.88 -0.31
N GLN A 47 12.55 6.43 -1.13
CA GLN A 47 13.67 7.29 -1.53
C GLN A 47 13.19 8.48 -2.36
N PHE A 48 12.22 8.28 -3.24
CA PHE A 48 11.70 9.35 -4.09
C PHE A 48 11.00 10.45 -3.29
N ALA A 49 10.18 10.09 -2.30
CA ALA A 49 9.53 11.04 -1.41
C ALA A 49 10.55 11.82 -0.57
N ILE A 50 11.54 11.13 0.00
CA ILE A 50 12.63 11.75 0.77
C ILE A 50 13.42 12.73 -0.08
N ASP A 51 13.82 12.35 -1.29
CA ASP A 51 14.54 13.22 -2.23
C ASP A 51 13.71 14.47 -2.55
N ARG A 52 12.41 14.31 -2.78
CA ARG A 52 11.49 15.40 -3.10
C ARG A 52 11.31 16.38 -1.93
N ILE A 53 11.10 15.87 -0.72
CA ILE A 53 10.98 16.69 0.49
C ILE A 53 12.29 17.47 0.72
N ASN A 54 13.42 16.80 0.58
CA ASN A 54 14.74 17.42 0.73
C ASN A 54 15.00 18.48 -0.33
N ALA A 55 14.60 18.29 -1.58
CA ALA A 55 14.74 19.26 -2.66
C ALA A 55 13.92 20.53 -2.39
N LYS A 56 12.80 20.44 -1.66
CA LYS A 56 12.00 21.57 -1.19
C LYS A 56 12.49 22.17 0.14
N GLY A 57 13.67 21.76 0.62
CA GLY A 57 14.35 22.33 1.78
C GLY A 57 14.18 21.54 3.07
N GLY A 58 13.76 20.28 3.00
CA GLY A 58 13.62 19.39 4.15
C GLY A 58 12.39 19.67 5.01
N VAL A 59 12.39 19.18 6.24
CA VAL A 59 11.27 19.29 7.20
C VAL A 59 11.62 20.27 8.33
N PRO A 60 10.68 21.11 8.80
CA PRO A 60 10.88 21.93 9.98
C PRO A 60 11.07 21.06 11.24
N LEU A 61 12.11 21.32 12.01
CA LEU A 61 12.43 20.59 13.24
C LEU A 61 13.00 21.54 14.31
N GLY A 62 12.18 21.92 15.30
CA GLY A 62 12.62 22.69 16.47
C GLY A 62 13.26 24.03 16.13
N GLY A 63 12.65 24.78 15.19
CA GLY A 63 13.13 26.11 14.76
C GLY A 63 14.26 26.09 13.70
N ALA A 64 14.71 24.89 13.29
CA ALA A 64 15.65 24.67 12.18
C ALA A 64 14.98 23.82 11.09
N LYS A 65 15.69 23.59 9.99
CA LYS A 65 15.31 22.57 8.99
C LYS A 65 16.16 21.31 9.17
N ALA A 66 15.56 20.16 8.91
CA ALA A 66 16.25 18.89 8.89
C ALA A 66 16.10 18.22 7.52
N ARG A 67 17.13 17.53 7.08
CA ARG A 67 17.08 16.66 5.90
C ARG A 67 16.63 15.27 6.33
N LEU A 68 15.79 14.63 5.54
CA LEU A 68 15.43 13.23 5.72
C LEU A 68 16.51 12.34 5.09
N ALA A 69 16.81 11.21 5.71
CA ALA A 69 17.66 10.16 5.17
C ALA A 69 16.95 8.81 5.27
N LEU A 70 17.22 7.91 4.33
CA LEU A 70 16.71 6.54 4.35
C LEU A 70 17.83 5.57 4.70
N LYS A 71 17.60 4.72 5.71
CA LYS A 71 18.38 3.52 6.00
C LYS A 71 17.55 2.31 5.64
N LEU A 72 17.88 1.65 4.52
CA LEU A 72 17.08 0.56 3.97
C LEU A 72 17.86 -0.75 3.93
N TYR A 73 17.20 -1.83 4.34
CA TYR A 73 17.68 -3.20 4.22
C TYR A 73 16.79 -4.02 3.28
N ASP A 74 17.40 -5.02 2.62
CA ASP A 74 16.68 -6.05 1.87
C ASP A 74 16.33 -7.22 2.80
N ASN A 75 15.05 -7.45 3.04
CA ASN A 75 14.60 -8.59 3.85
C ASN A 75 14.46 -9.89 3.04
N GLN A 76 14.73 -9.86 1.72
CA GLN A 76 14.72 -11.01 0.83
C GLN A 76 13.39 -11.78 0.81
N SER A 77 12.28 -11.13 1.14
CA SER A 77 10.97 -11.75 1.33
C SER A 77 10.94 -12.79 2.46
N ASP A 78 11.83 -12.66 3.46
CA ASP A 78 11.92 -13.49 4.68
C ASP A 78 11.51 -12.65 5.89
N VAL A 79 10.33 -12.96 6.44
CA VAL A 79 9.74 -12.28 7.61
C VAL A 79 10.70 -12.28 8.81
N ASN A 80 11.38 -13.40 9.09
CA ASN A 80 12.31 -13.48 10.21
C ASN A 80 13.55 -12.60 10.00
N LEU A 81 14.02 -12.48 8.77
CA LEU A 81 15.10 -11.56 8.43
C LEU A 81 14.64 -10.11 8.61
N GLY A 82 13.41 -9.77 8.18
CA GLY A 82 12.80 -8.47 8.40
C GLY A 82 12.83 -8.06 9.86
N VAL A 83 12.28 -8.89 10.75
CA VAL A 83 12.29 -8.64 12.21
C VAL A 83 13.70 -8.37 12.73
N ARG A 84 14.70 -9.18 12.35
CA ARG A 84 16.09 -8.96 12.77
C ARG A 84 16.66 -7.63 12.26
N GLN A 85 16.29 -7.24 11.04
CA GLN A 85 16.73 -5.98 10.45
C GLN A 85 16.06 -4.77 11.12
N TYR A 86 14.77 -4.83 11.47
CA TYR A 86 14.13 -3.78 12.26
C TYR A 86 14.75 -3.64 13.65
N VAL A 87 15.05 -4.75 14.31
CA VAL A 87 15.81 -4.72 15.58
C VAL A 87 17.17 -4.02 15.38
N ARG A 88 17.89 -4.30 14.31
CA ARG A 88 19.16 -3.64 13.97
C ARG A 88 18.97 -2.15 13.70
N LEU A 89 17.99 -1.75 12.90
CA LEU A 89 17.68 -0.35 12.60
C LEU A 89 17.52 0.47 13.89
N VAL A 90 16.79 -0.08 14.87
CA VAL A 90 16.54 0.61 16.13
C VAL A 90 17.74 0.53 17.09
N SER A 91 18.32 -0.65 17.27
CA SER A 91 19.32 -0.89 18.33
C SER A 91 20.74 -0.49 17.94
N GLN A 92 21.11 -0.60 16.67
CA GLN A 92 22.47 -0.35 16.16
C GLN A 92 22.52 0.91 15.29
N ASP A 93 21.65 1.03 14.29
CA ASP A 93 21.66 2.16 13.36
C ASP A 93 21.03 3.42 13.97
N LYS A 94 20.24 3.28 15.05
CA LYS A 94 19.65 4.38 15.82
C LYS A 94 18.77 5.30 14.96
N VAL A 95 17.96 4.71 14.08
CA VAL A 95 17.02 5.49 13.26
C VAL A 95 15.96 6.18 14.12
N ASP A 96 15.43 7.32 13.65
CA ASP A 96 14.47 8.14 14.40
C ASP A 96 13.03 7.63 14.30
N ALA A 97 12.70 6.94 13.19
CA ALA A 97 11.39 6.35 12.96
C ALA A 97 11.47 5.21 11.94
N LEU A 98 10.42 4.41 11.82
CA LEU A 98 10.36 3.24 10.95
C LEU A 98 9.34 3.42 9.84
N LEU A 99 9.75 3.17 8.61
CA LEU A 99 8.88 2.92 7.47
C LEU A 99 8.67 1.40 7.35
N GLY A 100 7.45 0.97 7.04
CA GLY A 100 7.13 -0.46 7.07
C GLY A 100 7.48 -1.22 5.80
N PRO A 101 7.37 -2.55 5.85
CA PRO A 101 7.56 -3.45 4.72
C PRO A 101 6.32 -3.55 3.85
N PHE A 102 6.43 -4.26 2.73
CA PHE A 102 5.31 -4.91 2.08
C PHE A 102 4.97 -6.21 2.79
N SER A 103 3.75 -6.61 2.62
CA SER A 103 2.91 -7.69 3.11
C SER A 103 2.41 -7.51 4.55
N SER A 104 1.22 -8.06 4.77
CA SER A 104 0.62 -8.06 6.11
C SER A 104 1.33 -9.00 7.05
N ASN A 105 1.95 -10.10 6.56
CA ASN A 105 2.74 -11.00 7.40
C ASN A 105 3.95 -10.28 7.96
N ASP A 106 4.73 -9.62 7.09
CA ASP A 106 5.90 -8.83 7.53
C ASP A 106 5.48 -7.71 8.48
N ALA A 107 4.47 -6.89 8.11
CA ALA A 107 4.01 -5.79 8.95
C ALA A 107 3.46 -6.27 10.31
N LEU A 108 2.82 -7.46 10.36
CA LEU A 108 2.33 -8.06 11.59
C LEU A 108 3.48 -8.34 12.57
N ASP A 109 4.55 -8.97 12.11
CA ASP A 109 5.67 -9.34 12.95
C ASP A 109 6.59 -8.15 13.25
N ASP A 110 6.90 -7.33 12.25
CA ASP A 110 7.80 -6.18 12.37
C ASP A 110 7.23 -5.09 13.28
N SER A 111 5.89 -4.90 13.31
CA SER A 111 5.25 -3.97 14.23
C SER A 111 5.44 -4.33 15.72
N SER A 112 5.77 -5.59 16.03
CA SER A 112 6.16 -5.99 17.38
C SER A 112 7.48 -5.34 17.83
N VAL A 113 8.40 -5.08 16.87
CA VAL A 113 9.63 -4.34 17.13
C VAL A 113 9.32 -2.87 17.42
N ALA A 114 8.46 -2.24 16.60
CA ALA A 114 8.03 -0.86 16.81
C ALA A 114 7.42 -0.66 18.21
N GLU A 115 6.53 -1.55 18.62
CA GLU A 115 5.90 -1.51 19.95
C GLU A 115 6.89 -1.76 21.08
N LYS A 116 7.74 -2.81 20.95
CA LYS A 116 8.74 -3.17 21.98
C LYS A 116 9.73 -2.06 22.25
N TYR A 117 10.21 -1.39 21.21
CA TYR A 117 11.21 -0.33 21.32
C TYR A 117 10.59 1.06 21.42
N GLN A 118 9.25 1.15 21.40
CA GLN A 118 8.50 2.41 21.48
C GLN A 118 8.95 3.44 20.43
N ILE A 119 9.18 2.98 19.19
CA ILE A 119 9.54 3.79 18.03
C ILE A 119 8.39 3.79 17.03
N PRO A 120 7.89 4.93 16.53
CA PRO A 120 6.77 4.93 15.61
C PRO A 120 7.11 4.29 14.27
N MET A 121 6.22 3.44 13.78
CA MET A 121 6.24 2.86 12.44
C MET A 121 5.00 3.32 11.67
N VAL A 122 5.22 3.89 10.47
CA VAL A 122 4.16 4.15 9.49
C VAL A 122 4.38 3.20 8.32
N GLN A 123 3.34 2.51 7.88
CA GLN A 123 3.45 1.48 6.84
C GLN A 123 2.25 1.47 5.91
N GLY A 124 2.50 1.33 4.62
CA GLY A 124 1.52 1.22 3.55
C GLY A 124 1.48 -0.15 2.88
N GLY A 125 2.03 -1.20 3.52
CA GLY A 125 2.14 -2.53 2.92
C GLY A 125 1.31 -3.63 3.58
N GLY A 126 0.86 -3.42 4.81
CA GLY A 126 0.03 -4.37 5.57
C GLY A 126 -1.36 -3.83 5.84
N ALA A 127 -2.41 -4.50 5.36
CA ALA A 127 -3.81 -4.11 5.52
C ALA A 127 -4.59 -5.01 6.50
N SER A 128 -4.02 -6.15 6.92
CA SER A 128 -4.69 -7.10 7.82
C SER A 128 -5.17 -6.45 9.10
N SER A 129 -6.42 -6.68 9.47
CA SER A 129 -6.97 -6.24 10.76
C SER A 129 -6.23 -6.82 11.97
N GLN A 130 -5.52 -7.93 11.81
CA GLN A 130 -4.69 -8.52 12.85
C GLN A 130 -3.55 -7.60 13.30
N ILE A 131 -2.99 -6.78 12.39
CA ILE A 131 -1.92 -5.81 12.70
C ILE A 131 -2.43 -4.80 13.75
N PHE A 132 -3.66 -4.32 13.57
CA PHE A 132 -4.23 -3.18 14.31
C PHE A 132 -5.14 -3.58 15.48
N SER A 133 -5.43 -4.88 15.66
CA SER A 133 -6.30 -5.38 16.76
C SER A 133 -5.54 -5.76 18.03
N ARG A 134 -4.20 -5.76 18.02
CA ARG A 134 -3.35 -6.17 19.15
C ARG A 134 -3.21 -5.10 20.23
N GLY A 135 -3.79 -3.91 20.03
CA GLY A 135 -3.69 -2.79 20.97
C GLY A 135 -2.35 -2.06 20.95
N TYR A 136 -1.49 -2.32 19.95
CA TYR A 136 -0.22 -1.62 19.76
C TYR A 136 -0.43 -0.13 19.51
N LYS A 137 0.50 0.69 20.01
CA LYS A 137 0.41 2.16 19.97
C LYS A 137 1.39 2.81 19.01
N TYR A 138 2.39 2.06 18.57
CA TYR A 138 3.49 2.57 17.75
C TYR A 138 3.41 2.13 16.28
N ILE A 139 2.31 1.50 15.86
CA ILE A 139 2.03 1.13 14.46
C ILE A 139 0.92 1.98 13.86
N PHE A 140 1.14 2.47 12.66
CA PHE A 140 0.19 3.25 11.88
C PHE A 140 0.16 2.71 10.44
N GLY A 141 -1.02 2.65 9.83
CA GLY A 141 -1.19 2.06 8.51
C GLY A 141 -1.92 2.98 7.54
N THR A 142 -1.36 3.16 6.35
CA THR A 142 -1.92 3.97 5.25
C THR A 142 -2.70 3.15 4.23
N LEU A 143 -2.89 1.84 4.44
CA LEU A 143 -3.86 1.04 3.67
C LEU A 143 -5.20 0.93 4.41
N PRO A 144 -6.34 0.92 3.67
CA PRO A 144 -7.64 0.63 4.25
C PRO A 144 -7.69 -0.80 4.81
N PRO A 145 -8.63 -1.11 5.76
CA PRO A 145 -8.75 -2.44 6.33
C PRO A 145 -9.00 -3.53 5.29
N ALA A 146 -8.26 -4.63 5.39
CA ALA A 146 -8.41 -5.78 4.49
C ALA A 146 -9.82 -6.39 4.51
N ASP A 147 -10.51 -6.31 5.64
CA ASP A 147 -11.89 -6.78 5.79
C ASP A 147 -12.86 -6.09 4.81
N ASP A 148 -12.55 -4.87 4.34
CA ASP A 148 -13.39 -4.06 3.47
C ASP A 148 -13.01 -4.14 1.99
N TYR A 149 -12.03 -4.97 1.61
CA TYR A 149 -11.47 -4.95 0.25
C TYR A 149 -12.51 -5.25 -0.84
N PHE A 150 -13.46 -6.13 -0.63
CA PHE A 150 -14.53 -6.40 -1.60
C PHE A 150 -15.81 -5.59 -1.37
N ALA A 151 -15.83 -4.62 -0.44
CA ALA A 151 -17.05 -3.86 -0.15
C ALA A 151 -17.61 -3.16 -1.39
N SER A 152 -16.82 -2.28 -2.04
CA SER A 152 -17.25 -1.58 -3.27
C SER A 152 -17.57 -2.54 -4.42
N THR A 153 -16.84 -3.67 -4.52
CA THR A 153 -17.12 -4.69 -5.55
C THR A 153 -18.50 -5.32 -5.32
N ILE A 154 -18.83 -5.68 -4.08
CA ILE A 154 -20.11 -6.27 -3.73
C ILE A 154 -21.26 -5.27 -3.94
N GLU A 155 -21.07 -4.01 -3.54
CA GLU A 155 -22.04 -2.94 -3.83
C GLU A 155 -22.29 -2.76 -5.32
N MET A 156 -21.23 -2.71 -6.13
CA MET A 156 -21.34 -2.65 -7.60
C MET A 156 -22.11 -3.85 -8.13
N MET A 157 -21.79 -5.06 -7.68
CA MET A 157 -22.43 -6.29 -8.13
C MET A 157 -23.96 -6.26 -7.94
N MET A 158 -24.43 -5.69 -6.83
CA MET A 158 -25.88 -5.57 -6.56
C MET A 158 -26.60 -4.59 -7.50
N LYS A 159 -25.86 -3.66 -8.11
CA LYS A 159 -26.40 -2.69 -9.09
C LYS A 159 -26.34 -3.20 -10.55
N LEU A 160 -25.53 -4.22 -10.83
CA LEU A 160 -25.37 -4.79 -12.18
C LEU A 160 -26.60 -5.59 -12.64
N LYS A 161 -26.77 -5.74 -13.96
CA LYS A 161 -27.86 -6.53 -14.58
C LYS A 161 -27.26 -7.49 -15.62
N PRO A 162 -27.47 -8.81 -15.51
CA PRO A 162 -28.17 -9.51 -14.43
C PRO A 162 -27.42 -9.39 -13.09
N ALA A 163 -28.15 -9.32 -11.96
CA ALA A 163 -27.51 -9.32 -10.65
C ALA A 163 -27.02 -10.74 -10.29
N PRO A 164 -25.81 -10.90 -9.74
CA PRO A 164 -25.32 -12.19 -9.28
C PRO A 164 -26.12 -12.71 -8.09
N LYS A 165 -26.11 -14.04 -7.90
CA LYS A 165 -26.76 -14.72 -6.78
C LYS A 165 -25.76 -15.62 -6.02
N THR A 166 -24.83 -16.23 -6.74
CA THR A 166 -23.89 -17.22 -6.20
C THR A 166 -22.46 -16.77 -6.35
N VAL A 167 -21.66 -16.96 -5.31
CA VAL A 167 -20.28 -16.52 -5.24
C VAL A 167 -19.37 -17.68 -4.85
N ALA A 168 -18.24 -17.80 -5.52
CA ALA A 168 -17.10 -18.58 -5.05
C ALA A 168 -16.07 -17.63 -4.49
N MET A 169 -15.66 -17.80 -3.23
CA MET A 169 -14.54 -17.14 -2.59
C MET A 169 -13.33 -18.08 -2.58
N VAL A 170 -12.21 -17.63 -3.10
CA VAL A 170 -10.93 -18.33 -3.09
C VAL A 170 -9.89 -17.41 -2.47
N SER A 171 -9.24 -17.79 -1.39
CA SER A 171 -8.29 -16.94 -0.66
C SER A 171 -7.04 -17.71 -0.26
N ALA A 172 -5.89 -17.02 -0.23
CA ALA A 172 -4.71 -17.55 0.43
C ALA A 172 -4.94 -17.63 1.95
N ASN A 173 -4.04 -18.32 2.65
CA ASN A 173 -4.12 -18.48 4.10
C ASN A 173 -3.14 -17.59 4.88
N ASP A 174 -2.61 -16.53 4.24
CA ASP A 174 -1.82 -15.51 4.94
C ASP A 174 -2.70 -14.53 5.71
N SER A 175 -2.08 -13.64 6.51
CA SER A 175 -2.80 -12.73 7.39
C SER A 175 -3.66 -11.70 6.65
N PHE A 176 -3.26 -11.26 5.45
CA PHE A 176 -4.04 -10.37 4.60
C PHE A 176 -5.30 -11.07 4.10
N ASP A 177 -5.13 -12.20 3.43
CA ASP A 177 -6.19 -12.91 2.75
C ASP A 177 -7.21 -13.53 3.72
N VAL A 178 -6.75 -13.93 4.92
CA VAL A 178 -7.64 -14.35 6.01
C VAL A 178 -8.55 -13.21 6.47
N SER A 179 -8.01 -11.98 6.58
CA SER A 179 -8.81 -10.79 6.93
C SER A 179 -9.79 -10.45 5.80
N VAL A 180 -9.35 -10.45 4.54
CA VAL A 180 -10.23 -10.25 3.37
C VAL A 180 -11.36 -11.27 3.36
N ALA A 181 -11.04 -12.57 3.49
CA ALA A 181 -12.05 -13.63 3.45
C ALA A 181 -13.07 -13.49 4.60
N LYS A 182 -12.62 -13.13 5.81
CA LYS A 182 -13.50 -12.87 6.93
C LYS A 182 -14.50 -11.74 6.62
N GLY A 183 -14.01 -10.58 6.23
CA GLY A 183 -14.88 -9.43 5.92
C GLY A 183 -15.79 -9.72 4.73
N THR A 184 -15.29 -10.42 3.71
CA THR A 184 -16.08 -10.79 2.52
C THR A 184 -17.26 -11.69 2.88
N ARG A 185 -17.10 -12.69 3.76
CA ARG A 185 -18.21 -13.53 4.22
C ARG A 185 -19.33 -12.73 4.87
N GLU A 186 -18.95 -11.75 5.71
CA GLU A 186 -19.92 -10.86 6.36
C GLU A 186 -20.64 -9.97 5.34
N LEU A 187 -19.91 -9.41 4.38
CA LEU A 187 -20.47 -8.55 3.33
C LEU A 187 -21.42 -9.32 2.40
N LEU A 188 -21.04 -10.53 1.96
CA LEU A 188 -21.89 -11.41 1.14
C LEU A 188 -23.18 -11.78 1.87
N SER A 189 -23.10 -12.14 3.15
CA SER A 189 -24.25 -12.45 3.98
C SER A 189 -25.22 -11.27 4.10
N LYS A 190 -24.68 -10.06 4.33
CA LYS A 190 -25.50 -8.81 4.37
C LYS A 190 -26.15 -8.49 3.04
N ALA A 191 -25.49 -8.79 1.92
CA ALA A 191 -26.00 -8.58 0.57
C ALA A 191 -26.98 -9.67 0.11
N GLY A 192 -27.16 -10.74 0.89
CA GLY A 192 -28.03 -11.86 0.52
C GLY A 192 -27.47 -12.71 -0.63
N LEU A 193 -26.14 -12.73 -0.81
CA LEU A 193 -25.44 -13.55 -1.81
C LEU A 193 -25.05 -14.89 -1.22
N GLU A 194 -25.31 -15.96 -1.98
CA GLU A 194 -24.99 -17.32 -1.55
C GLU A 194 -23.52 -17.66 -1.83
N LEU A 195 -22.77 -18.00 -0.78
CA LEU A 195 -21.39 -18.45 -0.88
C LEU A 195 -21.36 -19.96 -1.17
N VAL A 196 -21.24 -20.37 -2.44
CA VAL A 196 -21.29 -21.76 -2.89
C VAL A 196 -19.93 -22.46 -2.89
N VAL A 197 -18.84 -21.69 -2.86
CA VAL A 197 -17.46 -22.16 -2.67
C VAL A 197 -16.77 -21.20 -1.70
N ASP A 198 -16.17 -21.73 -0.66
CA ASP A 198 -15.32 -21.03 0.29
C ASP A 198 -14.04 -21.83 0.49
N GLN A 199 -13.02 -21.53 -0.31
CA GLN A 199 -11.82 -22.36 -0.39
C GLN A 199 -10.57 -21.54 -0.08
N GLN A 200 -9.80 -21.99 0.91
CA GLN A 200 -8.46 -21.49 1.18
C GLN A 200 -7.38 -22.34 0.51
N TYR A 201 -6.26 -21.69 0.16
CA TYR A 201 -5.07 -22.35 -0.36
C TYR A 201 -3.81 -21.85 0.37
N PRO A 202 -2.71 -22.65 0.42
CA PRO A 202 -1.46 -22.22 1.02
C PRO A 202 -0.86 -20.99 0.31
N GLU A 203 -0.27 -20.05 1.05
CA GLU A 203 0.30 -18.80 0.54
C GLU A 203 1.25 -18.99 -0.65
N HIS A 204 2.03 -20.08 -0.65
CA HIS A 204 2.98 -20.36 -1.74
C HIS A 204 2.44 -21.33 -2.80
N ASN A 205 1.10 -21.49 -2.88
CA ASN A 205 0.50 -22.40 -3.85
C ASN A 205 0.68 -21.92 -5.27
N SER A 206 1.07 -22.82 -6.18
CA SER A 206 1.15 -22.58 -7.62
C SER A 206 0.11 -23.35 -8.43
N GLU A 207 -0.60 -24.30 -7.80
CA GLU A 207 -1.49 -25.25 -8.46
C GLU A 207 -2.95 -25.05 -8.05
N PHE A 208 -3.81 -24.73 -9.01
CA PHE A 208 -5.21 -24.40 -8.77
C PHE A 208 -6.21 -25.37 -9.39
N ALA A 209 -5.75 -26.51 -9.94
CA ALA A 209 -6.61 -27.43 -10.68
C ALA A 209 -7.79 -27.98 -9.85
N SER A 210 -7.56 -28.36 -8.59
CA SER A 210 -8.61 -28.89 -7.70
C SER A 210 -9.66 -27.82 -7.37
N ILE A 211 -9.21 -26.60 -7.06
CA ILE A 211 -10.09 -25.47 -6.77
C ILE A 211 -10.91 -25.08 -8.00
N LEU A 212 -10.29 -25.05 -9.17
CA LEU A 212 -10.97 -24.75 -10.43
C LEU A 212 -11.98 -25.84 -10.80
N SER A 213 -11.69 -27.12 -10.53
CA SER A 213 -12.65 -28.20 -10.71
C SER A 213 -13.87 -28.06 -9.80
N LEU A 214 -13.66 -27.62 -8.56
CA LEU A 214 -14.74 -27.33 -7.63
C LEU A 214 -15.59 -26.13 -8.13
N ILE A 215 -14.96 -25.03 -8.54
CA ILE A 215 -15.63 -23.86 -9.13
C ILE A 215 -16.47 -24.29 -10.34
N LYS A 216 -15.90 -25.09 -11.24
CA LYS A 216 -16.60 -25.62 -12.42
C LYS A 216 -17.84 -26.44 -12.05
N SER A 217 -17.75 -27.26 -11.01
CA SER A 217 -18.86 -28.10 -10.56
C SER A 217 -20.00 -27.32 -9.90
N LYS A 218 -19.67 -26.19 -9.25
CA LYS A 218 -20.63 -25.31 -8.56
C LYS A 218 -21.21 -24.24 -9.46
N ASP A 219 -20.55 -23.97 -10.59
CA ASP A 219 -20.97 -23.02 -11.64
C ASP A 219 -21.44 -21.65 -11.06
N PRO A 220 -20.59 -20.94 -10.27
CA PRO A 220 -20.97 -19.71 -9.60
C PRO A 220 -21.15 -18.56 -10.60
N ASP A 221 -21.95 -17.56 -10.19
CA ASP A 221 -22.09 -16.31 -10.95
C ASP A 221 -20.79 -15.48 -10.88
N VAL A 222 -20.13 -15.48 -9.73
CA VAL A 222 -18.95 -14.65 -9.44
C VAL A 222 -17.85 -15.49 -8.80
N VAL A 223 -16.59 -15.16 -9.14
CA VAL A 223 -15.42 -15.61 -8.38
C VAL A 223 -14.75 -14.37 -7.77
N LEU A 224 -14.71 -14.31 -6.45
CA LEU A 224 -13.87 -13.38 -5.69
C LEU A 224 -12.59 -14.12 -5.29
N TRP A 225 -11.47 -13.59 -5.75
CA TRP A 225 -10.17 -14.19 -5.53
C TRP A 225 -9.27 -13.25 -4.71
N SER A 226 -8.68 -13.77 -3.63
CA SER A 226 -7.76 -13.03 -2.78
C SER A 226 -6.43 -13.77 -2.64
N GLY A 227 -5.34 -13.03 -2.82
CA GLY A 227 -3.96 -13.50 -2.83
C GLY A 227 -3.04 -12.46 -3.42
N HIS A 228 -1.76 -12.82 -3.55
CA HIS A 228 -0.75 -11.95 -4.12
C HIS A 228 -0.59 -12.15 -5.65
N GLU A 229 0.08 -11.21 -6.31
CA GLU A 229 0.19 -11.18 -7.77
C GLU A 229 0.69 -12.50 -8.40
N PRO A 230 1.74 -13.18 -7.91
CA PRO A 230 2.20 -14.43 -8.53
C PRO A 230 1.14 -15.53 -8.56
N GLN A 231 0.35 -15.65 -7.51
CA GLN A 231 -0.75 -16.63 -7.43
C GLN A 231 -1.92 -16.23 -8.33
N ALA A 232 -2.24 -14.93 -8.44
CA ALA A 232 -3.28 -14.44 -9.36
C ALA A 232 -2.95 -14.78 -10.82
N LEU A 233 -1.69 -14.60 -11.24
CA LEU A 233 -1.21 -14.99 -12.57
C LEU A 233 -1.38 -16.48 -12.82
N ASN A 234 -1.00 -17.32 -11.86
CA ASN A 234 -1.12 -18.77 -11.97
C ASN A 234 -2.58 -19.23 -12.00
N PHE A 235 -3.44 -18.61 -11.17
CA PHE A 235 -4.88 -18.89 -11.16
C PHE A 235 -5.53 -18.60 -12.51
N ILE A 236 -5.31 -17.42 -13.09
CA ILE A 236 -5.88 -17.05 -14.39
C ILE A 236 -5.40 -17.97 -15.51
N ARG A 237 -4.09 -18.26 -15.55
CA ARG A 237 -3.51 -19.18 -16.55
C ARG A 237 -4.11 -20.59 -16.43
N ALA A 238 -4.29 -21.09 -15.20
CA ALA A 238 -4.91 -22.37 -14.95
C ALA A 238 -6.40 -22.36 -15.32
N ALA A 239 -7.15 -21.30 -14.97
CA ALA A 239 -8.55 -21.15 -15.32
C ALA A 239 -8.77 -21.17 -16.85
N LYS A 240 -7.91 -20.46 -17.61
CA LYS A 240 -7.93 -20.51 -19.07
C LYS A 240 -7.66 -21.91 -19.62
N ARG A 241 -6.58 -22.57 -19.16
CA ARG A 241 -6.23 -23.95 -19.63
C ARG A 241 -7.35 -24.95 -19.38
N MET A 242 -8.09 -24.79 -18.27
CA MET A 242 -9.18 -25.68 -17.90
C MET A 242 -10.55 -25.24 -18.44
N SER A 243 -10.60 -24.12 -19.16
CA SER A 243 -11.83 -23.47 -19.65
C SER A 243 -12.84 -23.29 -18.50
N VAL A 244 -12.36 -22.83 -17.35
CA VAL A 244 -13.19 -22.48 -16.18
C VAL A 244 -13.41 -20.99 -16.13
N SER A 245 -14.65 -20.57 -15.99
CA SER A 245 -15.07 -19.18 -15.93
C SER A 245 -16.32 -19.06 -15.08
N PRO A 246 -16.45 -18.07 -14.19
CA PRO A 246 -17.75 -17.74 -13.62
C PRO A 246 -18.68 -17.18 -14.71
N LYS A 247 -19.96 -17.17 -14.44
CA LYS A 247 -20.96 -16.71 -15.41
C LYS A 247 -20.87 -15.20 -15.66
N LEU A 248 -20.48 -14.42 -14.65
CA LEU A 248 -20.66 -12.97 -14.69
C LEU A 248 -19.36 -12.17 -14.51
N LEU A 249 -18.52 -12.46 -13.53
CA LEU A 249 -17.26 -11.76 -13.33
C LEU A 249 -16.24 -12.49 -12.46
N TYR A 250 -14.95 -12.17 -12.66
CA TYR A 250 -13.85 -12.35 -11.71
C TYR A 250 -13.50 -11.03 -11.06
N SER A 251 -13.22 -11.03 -9.75
CA SER A 251 -12.60 -9.90 -9.07
C SER A 251 -11.45 -10.34 -8.17
N PHE A 252 -10.35 -9.57 -8.21
CA PHE A 252 -9.08 -9.89 -7.55
C PHE A 252 -8.71 -8.77 -6.58
N THR A 253 -8.17 -9.11 -5.40
CA THR A 253 -7.68 -8.12 -4.41
C THR A 253 -6.40 -7.44 -4.86
N VAL A 254 -5.45 -8.18 -5.42
CA VAL A 254 -4.13 -7.70 -5.83
C VAL A 254 -3.86 -8.11 -7.28
N GLY A 255 -2.95 -7.40 -7.93
CA GLY A 255 -2.52 -7.66 -9.31
C GLY A 255 -3.18 -6.74 -10.32
N VAL A 256 -4.49 -6.69 -10.42
CA VAL A 256 -5.20 -5.93 -11.46
C VAL A 256 -4.72 -4.48 -11.62
N PRO A 257 -4.46 -3.69 -10.56
CA PRO A 257 -3.92 -2.34 -10.72
C PRO A 257 -2.46 -2.29 -11.23
N THR A 258 -1.69 -3.38 -11.09
CA THR A 258 -0.26 -3.38 -11.42
C THR A 258 0.01 -3.47 -12.93
N ALA A 259 1.11 -2.86 -13.37
CA ALA A 259 1.54 -2.99 -14.77
C ALA A 259 2.04 -4.41 -15.08
N ASP A 260 2.67 -5.06 -14.10
CA ASP A 260 3.24 -6.41 -14.24
C ASP A 260 2.16 -7.47 -14.49
N PHE A 261 1.02 -7.37 -13.78
CA PHE A 261 -0.12 -8.26 -14.01
C PHE A 261 -0.62 -8.20 -15.47
N ARG A 262 -0.78 -6.97 -15.99
CA ARG A 262 -1.23 -6.77 -17.37
C ARG A 262 -0.21 -7.25 -18.38
N SER A 263 1.07 -6.95 -18.18
CA SER A 263 2.14 -7.36 -19.09
C SER A 263 2.35 -8.88 -19.09
N ALA A 264 2.23 -9.53 -17.93
CA ALA A 264 2.43 -10.98 -17.79
C ALA A 264 1.27 -11.82 -18.37
N LEU A 265 0.05 -11.30 -18.34
CA LEU A 265 -1.15 -11.97 -18.87
C LEU A 265 -1.54 -11.50 -20.26
N GLY A 266 -1.15 -10.29 -20.66
CA GLY A 266 -1.57 -9.72 -21.94
C GLY A 266 -3.09 -9.73 -22.07
N HIS A 267 -3.60 -10.33 -23.15
CA HIS A 267 -5.04 -10.41 -23.43
C HIS A 267 -5.83 -11.22 -22.37
N ASP A 268 -5.18 -12.13 -21.64
CA ASP A 268 -5.83 -12.94 -20.61
C ASP A 268 -6.23 -12.14 -19.35
N ALA A 269 -5.68 -10.92 -19.20
CA ALA A 269 -6.07 -9.99 -18.15
C ALA A 269 -7.39 -9.25 -18.45
N GLU A 270 -7.85 -9.24 -19.70
CA GLU A 270 -9.08 -8.53 -20.09
C GLU A 270 -10.29 -9.00 -19.27
N TRP A 271 -11.19 -8.06 -18.98
CA TRP A 271 -12.43 -8.28 -18.22
C TRP A 271 -12.22 -8.52 -16.71
N ALA A 272 -10.97 -8.70 -16.24
CA ALA A 272 -10.72 -8.86 -14.82
C ALA A 272 -11.07 -7.59 -14.05
N PHE A 273 -11.88 -7.73 -12.99
CA PHE A 273 -12.11 -6.67 -12.03
C PHE A 273 -11.08 -6.75 -10.90
N GLY A 274 -10.82 -5.62 -10.29
CA GLY A 274 -10.02 -5.48 -9.10
C GLY A 274 -10.45 -4.25 -8.33
N MET A 275 -9.74 -3.91 -7.27
CA MET A 275 -9.93 -2.68 -6.54
C MET A 275 -8.60 -2.00 -6.26
N THR A 276 -8.66 -0.70 -6.03
CA THR A 276 -7.50 0.10 -5.66
C THR A 276 -7.91 1.28 -4.79
N PRO A 277 -7.14 1.61 -3.74
CA PRO A 277 -7.37 2.82 -2.95
C PRO A 277 -6.81 4.09 -3.62
N TRP A 278 -6.13 3.96 -4.77
CA TRP A 278 -5.52 5.09 -5.46
C TRP A 278 -5.41 4.88 -6.97
N LEU A 279 -5.64 5.96 -7.70
CA LEU A 279 -5.41 6.07 -9.14
C LEU A 279 -4.74 7.41 -9.46
N PRO A 280 -3.83 7.46 -10.46
CA PRO A 280 -3.18 8.72 -10.88
C PRO A 280 -4.16 9.77 -11.39
N SER A 281 -5.35 9.36 -11.83
CA SER A 281 -6.39 10.26 -12.35
C SER A 281 -7.15 11.03 -11.26
N GLU A 282 -7.01 10.64 -10.00
CA GLU A 282 -7.64 11.33 -8.89
C GLU A 282 -6.97 12.69 -8.68
N ALA A 283 -7.78 13.75 -8.56
CA ALA A 283 -7.32 15.13 -8.49
C ALA A 283 -6.92 15.54 -7.05
N GLN A 284 -6.23 14.65 -6.32
CA GLN A 284 -5.72 14.96 -4.99
C GLN A 284 -4.51 15.90 -5.10
N LYS A 285 -4.56 17.02 -4.36
CA LYS A 285 -3.43 17.95 -4.28
C LYS A 285 -2.40 17.46 -3.30
N ASP A 286 -1.14 17.73 -3.62
CA ASP A 286 0.01 17.32 -2.85
C ASP A 286 1.00 18.46 -2.67
N ASP A 287 1.55 18.62 -1.46
CA ASP A 287 2.47 19.70 -1.15
C ASP A 287 3.84 19.54 -1.82
N TRP A 288 4.25 18.31 -2.11
CA TRP A 288 5.57 18.01 -2.67
C TRP A 288 5.54 17.64 -4.15
N PHE A 289 4.52 16.91 -4.61
CA PHE A 289 4.42 16.40 -5.99
C PHE A 289 3.41 17.18 -6.86
N GLY A 290 2.57 18.02 -6.25
CA GLY A 290 1.52 18.75 -6.95
C GLY A 290 0.20 17.97 -7.03
N ASP A 291 0.17 16.83 -7.70
CA ASP A 291 -0.98 15.91 -7.76
C ASP A 291 -0.56 14.49 -8.16
N GLY A 292 -1.53 13.55 -8.17
CA GLY A 292 -1.28 12.16 -8.52
C GLY A 292 -0.79 11.95 -9.96
N LYS A 293 -1.18 12.80 -10.92
CA LYS A 293 -0.71 12.69 -12.33
C LYS A 293 0.73 13.13 -12.47
N ALA A 294 1.09 14.24 -11.81
CA ALA A 294 2.46 14.73 -11.79
C ALA A 294 3.39 13.70 -11.14
N PHE A 295 3.00 13.17 -9.98
CA PHE A 295 3.72 12.09 -9.32
C PHE A 295 3.91 10.88 -10.22
N ALA A 296 2.84 10.38 -10.84
CA ALA A 296 2.91 9.18 -11.68
C ALA A 296 3.84 9.37 -12.87
N LYS A 297 3.79 10.55 -13.50
CA LYS A 297 4.69 10.89 -14.61
C LYS A 297 6.15 10.92 -14.17
N GLU A 298 6.46 11.65 -13.11
CA GLU A 298 7.83 11.80 -12.61
C GLU A 298 8.40 10.47 -12.09
N TYR A 299 7.56 9.65 -11.43
CA TYR A 299 7.94 8.32 -10.98
C TYR A 299 8.31 7.42 -12.17
N GLN A 300 7.44 7.38 -13.20
CA GLN A 300 7.70 6.58 -14.40
C GLN A 300 8.93 7.07 -15.17
N ASP A 301 9.14 8.38 -15.28
CA ASP A 301 10.32 8.96 -15.92
C ASP A 301 11.61 8.58 -15.17
N LYS A 302 11.56 8.50 -13.84
CA LYS A 302 12.72 8.18 -12.99
C LYS A 302 13.03 6.69 -12.94
N PHE A 303 12.01 5.83 -12.81
CA PHE A 303 12.18 4.40 -12.53
C PHE A 303 11.89 3.49 -13.72
N GLY A 304 11.30 4.00 -14.81
CA GLY A 304 11.01 3.24 -16.03
C GLY A 304 9.74 2.41 -15.97
N TYR A 305 8.94 2.49 -14.89
CA TYR A 305 7.66 1.80 -14.75
C TYR A 305 6.63 2.67 -14.02
N ALA A 306 5.36 2.45 -14.31
CA ALA A 306 4.27 3.23 -13.72
C ALA A 306 4.09 2.90 -12.23
N PRO A 307 3.85 3.90 -11.36
CA PRO A 307 3.47 3.64 -9.99
C PRO A 307 2.05 3.10 -9.91
N ASP A 308 1.79 2.35 -8.86
CA ASP A 308 0.46 1.96 -8.43
C ASP A 308 0.20 2.44 -6.98
N TYR A 309 -0.87 1.92 -6.34
CA TYR A 309 -1.21 2.32 -4.97
C TYR A 309 -0.12 1.97 -3.94
N HIS A 310 0.73 0.97 -4.19
CA HIS A 310 1.84 0.64 -3.29
C HIS A 310 2.87 1.78 -3.26
N ALA A 311 3.23 2.32 -4.42
CA ALA A 311 4.12 3.47 -4.48
C ALA A 311 3.47 4.71 -3.86
N ALA A 312 2.18 4.95 -4.12
CA ALA A 312 1.47 6.10 -3.60
C ALA A 312 1.30 6.04 -2.07
N SER A 313 0.98 4.87 -1.50
CA SER A 313 0.90 4.67 -0.05
C SER A 313 2.27 4.81 0.62
N ALA A 314 3.34 4.32 -0.01
CA ALA A 314 4.70 4.50 0.49
C ALA A 314 5.12 5.98 0.53
N VAL A 315 4.73 6.79 -0.46
CA VAL A 315 4.91 8.25 -0.40
C VAL A 315 4.15 8.83 0.79
N ALA A 316 2.90 8.44 0.99
CA ALA A 316 2.08 8.92 2.10
C ALA A 316 2.68 8.56 3.47
N ASP A 317 3.37 7.41 3.61
CA ASP A 317 4.10 7.03 4.83
C ASP A 317 5.20 8.05 5.18
N VAL A 318 6.00 8.44 4.18
CA VAL A 318 7.08 9.43 4.36
C VAL A 318 6.50 10.81 4.66
N GLU A 319 5.44 11.20 3.96
CA GLU A 319 4.76 12.48 4.16
C GLU A 319 4.09 12.57 5.54
N ALA A 320 3.52 11.47 6.04
CA ALA A 320 2.98 11.40 7.38
C ALA A 320 4.06 11.68 8.44
N PHE A 321 5.28 11.13 8.28
CA PHE A 321 6.40 11.50 9.14
C PHE A 321 6.85 12.94 8.96
N ALA A 322 6.93 13.46 7.73
CA ALA A 322 7.30 14.85 7.50
C ALA A 322 6.34 15.82 8.22
N LYS A 323 5.03 15.61 8.09
CA LYS A 323 4.00 16.40 8.78
C LYS A 323 4.05 16.23 10.30
N ALA A 324 4.28 15.00 10.79
CA ALA A 324 4.38 14.73 12.21
C ALA A 324 5.63 15.36 12.85
N ILE A 325 6.79 15.32 12.17
CA ILE A 325 8.03 15.96 12.62
C ILE A 325 7.85 17.48 12.71
N GLU A 326 7.26 18.08 11.67
CA GLU A 326 6.94 19.51 11.66
C GLU A 326 6.01 19.88 12.83
N SER A 327 4.92 19.15 13.02
CA SER A 327 3.95 19.38 14.09
C SER A 327 4.52 19.19 15.50
N ALA A 328 5.34 18.14 15.70
CA ALA A 328 5.98 17.86 16.99
C ALA A 328 7.14 18.78 17.31
N GLY A 329 7.82 19.35 16.28
CA GLY A 329 9.10 20.03 16.42
C GLY A 329 10.21 19.15 17.02
N SER A 330 10.05 17.80 16.96
CA SER A 330 10.87 16.83 17.68
C SER A 330 10.81 15.47 17.00
N VAL A 331 11.90 14.70 17.10
CA VAL A 331 11.97 13.27 16.73
C VAL A 331 11.99 12.37 17.98
N GLU A 332 11.81 12.92 19.17
CA GLU A 332 11.67 12.13 20.39
C GLU A 332 10.49 11.15 20.21
N PRO A 333 10.69 9.82 20.42
CA PRO A 333 9.73 8.80 19.97
C PRO A 333 8.31 8.99 20.47
N GLY A 334 8.12 9.36 21.75
CA GLY A 334 6.79 9.56 22.31
C GLY A 334 6.07 10.79 21.75
N LYS A 335 6.82 11.90 21.52
CA LYS A 335 6.27 13.11 20.90
C LYS A 335 5.94 12.88 19.42
N LEU A 336 6.85 12.25 18.69
CA LEU A 336 6.66 11.93 17.28
C LEU A 336 5.48 10.97 17.10
N ARG A 337 5.38 9.91 17.91
CA ARG A 337 4.24 8.99 17.92
C ARG A 337 2.93 9.73 18.17
N GLY A 338 2.92 10.65 19.13
CA GLY A 338 1.75 11.47 19.47
C GLY A 338 1.33 12.39 18.32
N ALA A 339 2.29 12.92 17.56
CA ALA A 339 2.04 13.73 16.36
C ALA A 339 1.53 12.88 15.21
N VAL A 340 2.14 11.71 14.92
CA VAL A 340 1.65 10.77 13.90
C VAL A 340 0.20 10.39 14.18
N ALA A 341 -0.15 10.05 15.42
CA ALA A 341 -1.53 9.68 15.78
C ALA A 341 -2.57 10.80 15.58
N LYS A 342 -2.13 12.05 15.49
CA LYS A 342 -2.98 13.23 15.26
C LYS A 342 -2.89 13.76 13.83
N THR A 343 -2.14 13.10 12.97
CA THR A 343 -1.97 13.50 11.57
C THR A 343 -3.32 13.53 10.87
N ASP A 344 -3.59 14.65 10.19
CA ASP A 344 -4.82 14.90 9.44
C ASP A 344 -4.46 15.82 8.25
N PHE A 345 -4.19 15.24 7.08
CA PHE A 345 -3.81 15.99 5.89
C PHE A 345 -4.21 15.27 4.61
N HIS A 346 -4.26 16.03 3.51
CA HIS A 346 -4.45 15.49 2.17
C HIS A 346 -3.12 15.47 1.42
N CYS A 347 -2.89 14.42 0.68
CA CYS A 347 -1.74 14.24 -0.21
C CYS A 347 -2.17 13.57 -1.52
N LEU A 348 -1.21 13.24 -2.39
CA LEU A 348 -1.50 12.56 -3.64
C LEU A 348 -2.23 11.22 -3.47
N TYR A 349 -2.05 10.56 -2.32
CA TYR A 349 -2.69 9.28 -2.00
C TYR A 349 -4.14 9.42 -1.52
N GLY A 350 -4.50 10.59 -1.02
CA GLY A 350 -5.82 10.87 -0.46
C GLY A 350 -5.77 11.52 0.91
N HIS A 351 -6.80 11.32 1.72
CA HIS A 351 -6.88 11.84 3.07
C HIS A 351 -6.21 10.90 4.07
N VAL A 352 -5.07 11.31 4.62
CA VAL A 352 -4.33 10.58 5.65
C VAL A 352 -4.76 11.07 7.03
N LYS A 353 -5.59 10.26 7.70
CA LYS A 353 -6.05 10.46 9.06
C LYS A 353 -6.16 9.11 9.75
N PHE A 354 -5.32 8.91 10.75
CA PHE A 354 -5.31 7.65 11.48
C PHE A 354 -6.48 7.54 12.46
N GLY A 355 -7.17 6.41 12.41
CA GLY A 355 -8.21 6.05 13.37
C GLY A 355 -7.64 5.69 14.74
N PRO A 356 -8.51 5.42 15.72
CA PRO A 356 -8.09 5.07 17.09
C PRO A 356 -7.19 3.82 17.19
N ASN A 357 -7.30 2.91 16.22
CA ASN A 357 -6.47 1.71 16.11
C ASN A 357 -5.15 1.96 15.34
N GLY A 358 -4.92 3.16 14.79
CA GLY A 358 -3.74 3.51 14.02
C GLY A 358 -3.86 3.24 12.51
N GLN A 359 -5.01 2.80 11.99
CA GLN A 359 -5.22 2.56 10.57
C GLN A 359 -6.10 3.65 9.96
N ILE A 360 -5.83 4.04 8.71
CA ILE A 360 -6.71 4.94 7.95
C ILE A 360 -7.93 4.20 7.43
N SER A 361 -8.94 4.97 7.00
CA SER A 361 -10.07 4.48 6.23
C SER A 361 -10.13 5.26 4.92
N LEU A 362 -10.02 4.55 3.79
CA LEU A 362 -10.16 5.10 2.45
C LEU A 362 -11.14 4.23 1.66
N PRO A 363 -12.05 4.83 0.88
CA PRO A 363 -12.86 4.09 -0.06
C PRO A 363 -11.97 3.43 -1.13
N GLN A 364 -12.38 2.29 -1.65
CA GLN A 364 -11.71 1.64 -2.75
C GLN A 364 -12.50 1.80 -4.04
N THR A 365 -11.80 2.16 -5.11
CA THR A 365 -12.37 2.23 -6.45
C THR A 365 -12.29 0.86 -7.10
N VAL A 366 -13.42 0.33 -7.58
CA VAL A 366 -13.45 -0.86 -8.42
C VAL A 366 -12.95 -0.48 -9.81
N ILE A 367 -11.99 -1.24 -10.28
CA ILE A 367 -11.36 -1.10 -11.58
C ILE A 367 -11.61 -2.33 -12.44
N GLN A 368 -11.51 -2.16 -13.75
CA GLN A 368 -11.56 -3.28 -14.70
C GLN A 368 -10.49 -3.10 -15.77
N ILE A 369 -9.89 -4.21 -16.21
CA ILE A 369 -9.02 -4.17 -17.39
C ILE A 369 -9.89 -4.15 -18.64
N GLN A 370 -9.76 -3.07 -19.42
CA GLN A 370 -10.46 -2.85 -20.68
C GLN A 370 -9.48 -2.35 -21.75
N ASN A 371 -9.28 -3.10 -22.83
CA ASN A 371 -8.32 -2.80 -23.89
C ASN A 371 -6.87 -2.63 -23.36
N GLY A 372 -6.46 -3.49 -22.42
CA GLY A 372 -5.14 -3.46 -21.79
C GLY A 372 -4.94 -2.33 -20.78
N GLN A 373 -5.98 -1.50 -20.51
CA GLN A 373 -5.89 -0.36 -19.60
C GLN A 373 -6.70 -0.61 -18.33
N VAL A 374 -6.24 -0.02 -17.22
CA VAL A 374 -7.01 0.04 -15.97
C VAL A 374 -8.05 1.14 -16.10
N VAL A 375 -9.32 0.76 -16.06
CA VAL A 375 -10.45 1.67 -16.17
C VAL A 375 -11.20 1.67 -14.82
N PRO A 376 -11.31 2.82 -14.11
CA PRO A 376 -12.16 2.94 -12.94
C PRO A 376 -13.61 2.78 -13.34
N VAL A 377 -14.35 1.86 -12.71
CA VAL A 377 -15.73 1.57 -13.09
C VAL A 377 -16.74 1.89 -12.00
N TYR A 378 -16.34 1.81 -10.72
CA TYR A 378 -17.27 2.06 -9.62
C TYR A 378 -16.50 2.54 -8.36
N SER A 379 -17.10 3.49 -7.66
CA SER A 379 -16.70 3.87 -6.30
C SER A 379 -17.99 3.90 -5.44
N GLU A 380 -18.61 5.03 -5.22
CA GLU A 380 -19.97 5.13 -4.63
C GLU A 380 -21.06 4.98 -5.67
N ASP A 381 -20.74 5.27 -6.93
CA ASP A 381 -21.59 5.07 -8.12
C ASP A 381 -20.73 4.70 -9.34
N PHE A 382 -21.36 4.39 -10.48
CA PHE A 382 -20.68 4.07 -11.72
C PHE A 382 -19.93 5.29 -12.27
N ILE A 383 -18.60 5.12 -12.44
CA ILE A 383 -17.69 6.12 -13.04
C ILE A 383 -17.64 5.91 -14.56
N ASN A 384 -17.45 4.66 -14.96
CA ASN A 384 -17.47 4.23 -16.35
C ASN A 384 -18.28 2.94 -16.48
N LYS A 385 -18.72 2.66 -17.70
CA LYS A 385 -19.48 1.44 -17.98
C LYS A 385 -18.61 0.20 -17.85
N PRO A 386 -18.90 -0.72 -16.93
CA PRO A 386 -18.19 -1.99 -16.87
C PRO A 386 -18.53 -2.85 -18.10
N ARG A 387 -17.55 -3.63 -18.54
CA ARG A 387 -17.79 -4.73 -19.48
C ARG A 387 -18.37 -5.89 -18.69
N TYR A 388 -19.61 -6.25 -18.96
CA TYR A 388 -20.39 -7.20 -18.19
C TYR A 388 -21.57 -7.72 -19.01
N PRO A 389 -21.98 -8.99 -18.93
CA PRO A 389 -21.32 -10.08 -18.20
C PRO A 389 -20.04 -10.56 -18.87
N LEU A 390 -19.21 -11.31 -18.11
CA LEU A 390 -17.97 -11.91 -18.59
C LEU A 390 -18.23 -12.89 -19.73
N PRO A 391 -17.60 -12.76 -20.91
CA PRO A 391 -17.74 -13.75 -21.98
C PRO A 391 -16.87 -15.00 -21.71
N ALA A 392 -17.16 -16.07 -22.43
CA ALA A 392 -16.29 -17.25 -22.48
C ALA A 392 -14.87 -16.89 -22.97
N TRP A 393 -13.89 -17.70 -22.59
CA TRP A 393 -12.46 -17.42 -22.87
C TRP A 393 -12.17 -17.12 -24.36
N GLU A 394 -12.85 -17.82 -25.27
CA GLU A 394 -12.66 -17.71 -26.71
C GLU A 394 -13.19 -16.37 -27.30
N LYS A 395 -13.91 -15.59 -26.49
CA LYS A 395 -14.57 -14.32 -26.88
C LYS A 395 -14.06 -13.11 -26.13
N ARG A 396 -13.06 -13.28 -25.33
CA ARG A 396 -12.47 -12.19 -24.52
C ARG A 396 -11.52 -11.33 -25.32
#